data_ea81d329b4bf871136d1d278819f78f0
#
_entry.id   ea81d329b4bf871136d1d278819f78f0
#
_cell.length_a   1.000
_cell.length_b   1.000
_cell.length_c   1.000
_cell.angle_alpha   90.00
_cell.angle_beta   90.00
_cell.angle_gamma   90.00
#
_symmetry.space_group_name_H-M   'P 1'
#
loop_
_entity.id
_entity.type
_entity.pdbx_description
1 polymer ?
#
loop_
_entity_poly.entity_id
_entity_poly.type
_entity_poly.pdbx_seq_one_letter_code
_entity_poly.pdbx_strand_id
1 'polypeptide(L)'
;MSVAFAMALAFSMPAMAQDDDDEGWATAPSAQSSGDDQSYDGSTDSEFANDEEYASAYARYKAETTKKSEINRMRNEGFQRAVLLGIRAQGGINTFFGENSDGWKIGYQGGGGLLLKMNFMIKNLSLVPELTFNYRHYTYEQDMDAYTNEASIDLFMFEIPIIFRYTFEDYDFYVGLGINMGLKLNGSSEFKTSGGKRDNTVATSGMEVGGAFDIGYMLTRWVSVDIRVVQCFTSLLNKTLVAEEAFYDSSLNTFYTTLGINFMF
;
A
#
# COMPACT_ATOMS: atom_id res chain seq x y z
N MET A 1 24.08 14.06 -2.98
CA MET A 1 23.25 14.30 -1.76
C MET A 1 22.54 13.01 -1.42
N SER A 2 22.91 12.39 -0.29
CA SER A 2 22.62 10.99 0.02
C SER A 2 21.14 10.73 0.32
N VAL A 3 20.59 9.70 -0.32
CA VAL A 3 19.23 9.13 -0.16
C VAL A 3 19.00 8.50 1.25
N ALA A 4 19.92 8.69 2.18
CA ALA A 4 19.80 8.25 3.57
C ALA A 4 18.67 8.93 4.39
N PHE A 5 17.95 9.90 3.80
CA PHE A 5 16.95 10.70 4.53
C PHE A 5 15.53 10.09 4.54
N ALA A 6 15.24 9.11 3.70
CA ALA A 6 13.89 8.54 3.61
C ALA A 6 13.58 7.43 4.62
N MET A 7 14.59 6.85 5.26
CA MET A 7 14.37 5.75 6.23
C MET A 7 14.26 6.20 7.69
N ALA A 8 14.57 7.43 8.01
CA ALA A 8 14.55 7.94 9.38
C ALA A 8 13.17 8.43 9.88
N LEU A 9 12.18 8.54 9.01
CA LEU A 9 10.83 9.03 9.36
C LEU A 9 9.86 7.94 9.83
N ALA A 10 10.25 6.67 9.78
CA ALA A 10 9.36 5.56 10.14
C ALA A 10 9.40 5.14 11.62
N PHE A 11 10.31 5.71 12.44
CA PHE A 11 10.53 5.23 13.82
C PHE A 11 10.39 6.25 14.93
N SER A 12 9.84 7.43 14.67
CA SER A 12 9.45 8.33 15.75
C SER A 12 7.94 8.35 15.95
N MET A 13 7.36 7.21 16.30
CA MET A 13 6.07 7.22 16.96
C MET A 13 6.31 7.63 18.42
N PRO A 14 5.64 8.69 18.91
CA PRO A 14 5.61 8.94 20.34
C PRO A 14 4.93 7.73 20.99
N ALA A 15 5.56 7.20 22.03
CA ALA A 15 4.91 6.26 22.92
C ALA A 15 3.64 6.94 23.44
N MET A 16 2.49 6.57 22.91
CA MET A 16 1.22 6.92 23.51
C MET A 16 1.18 6.21 24.85
N ALA A 17 1.13 7.01 25.90
CA ALA A 17 0.88 6.56 27.25
C ALA A 17 -0.36 5.67 27.22
N GLN A 18 -0.21 4.52 27.77
CA GLN A 18 -1.26 3.60 28.11
C GLN A 18 -2.02 4.27 29.27
N ASP A 19 -3.07 5.01 28.95
CA ASP A 19 -4.04 5.38 29.96
C ASP A 19 -4.88 4.13 30.22
N ASP A 20 -4.54 3.47 31.33
CA ASP A 20 -5.38 2.47 31.99
C ASP A 20 -6.57 3.21 32.64
N ASP A 21 -7.51 3.68 31.84
CA ASP A 21 -8.83 4.04 32.32
C ASP A 21 -9.74 2.82 32.18
N ASP A 22 -9.71 2.00 33.22
CA ASP A 22 -10.77 1.10 33.63
C ASP A 22 -12.05 1.91 33.89
N GLU A 23 -12.67 2.45 32.86
CA GLU A 23 -14.03 2.92 32.95
C GLU A 23 -14.96 1.71 32.90
N GLY A 24 -15.32 1.34 34.11
CA GLY A 24 -16.31 0.34 34.42
C GLY A 24 -17.54 0.48 33.55
N TRP A 25 -17.93 -0.63 32.96
CA TRP A 25 -19.22 -0.85 32.37
C TRP A 25 -20.29 -0.34 33.33
N ALA A 26 -20.96 0.74 32.99
CA ALA A 26 -22.17 1.18 33.67
C ALA A 26 -23.19 0.05 33.55
N THR A 27 -23.21 -0.79 34.56
CA THR A 27 -24.32 -1.72 34.78
C THR A 27 -25.57 -0.89 34.89
N ALA A 28 -26.52 -1.18 34.00
CA ALA A 28 -27.87 -0.61 34.09
C ALA A 28 -28.35 -0.75 35.54
N PRO A 29 -28.89 0.31 36.13
CA PRO A 29 -29.39 0.22 37.49
C PRO A 29 -30.50 -0.80 37.53
N SER A 30 -30.26 -1.88 38.29
CA SER A 30 -31.28 -2.85 38.65
C SER A 30 -32.37 -2.10 39.38
N ALA A 31 -33.58 -2.14 38.87
CA ALA A 31 -34.75 -1.67 39.56
C ALA A 31 -34.90 -2.43 40.89
N GLN A 32 -34.39 -1.88 41.96
CA GLN A 32 -34.70 -2.28 43.30
C GLN A 32 -36.02 -1.64 43.71
N SER A 33 -37.09 -2.44 43.68
CA SER A 33 -38.35 -2.07 44.34
C SER A 33 -38.11 -2.07 45.85
N SER A 34 -37.99 -0.91 46.44
CA SER A 34 -38.27 -0.71 47.85
C SER A 34 -39.48 0.20 47.94
N GLY A 35 -40.54 -0.42 48.40
CA GLY A 35 -41.75 0.35 48.73
C GLY A 35 -41.46 1.30 49.88
N ASP A 36 -41.79 2.56 49.68
CA ASP A 36 -42.17 3.50 50.72
C ASP A 36 -43.23 4.40 50.13
N ASP A 37 -44.42 4.29 50.70
CA ASP A 37 -45.56 5.16 50.52
C ASP A 37 -45.17 6.59 50.88
N GLN A 38 -44.93 7.45 49.91
CA GLN A 38 -45.01 8.88 50.05
C GLN A 38 -45.96 9.41 48.97
N SER A 39 -47.13 9.85 49.45
CA SER A 39 -48.10 10.61 48.69
C SER A 39 -47.40 11.86 48.11
N TYR A 40 -47.18 11.90 46.77
CA TYR A 40 -46.69 13.05 46.06
C TYR A 40 -47.89 13.72 45.38
N ASP A 41 -48.13 14.95 45.85
CA ASP A 41 -49.14 15.88 45.35
C ASP A 41 -48.79 16.30 43.91
N GLY A 42 -49.79 16.25 43.04
CA GLY A 42 -49.65 16.44 41.61
C GLY A 42 -49.25 17.85 41.20
N SER A 43 -48.12 17.98 40.60
CA SER A 43 -47.79 19.01 39.59
C SER A 43 -46.62 18.55 38.72
N THR A 44 -46.88 17.72 37.72
CA THR A 44 -45.89 17.33 36.71
C THR A 44 -46.50 17.35 35.31
N ASP A 45 -46.80 18.56 34.84
CA ASP A 45 -47.21 18.78 33.44
C ASP A 45 -46.02 19.21 32.53
N SER A 46 -44.75 19.14 33.01
CA SER A 46 -43.59 19.59 32.21
C SER A 46 -42.51 18.56 31.91
N GLU A 47 -42.64 17.33 32.40
CA GLU A 47 -41.61 16.32 32.25
C GLU A 47 -41.81 15.38 31.04
N PHE A 48 -43.03 15.31 30.48
CA PHE A 48 -43.38 14.43 29.37
C PHE A 48 -43.18 15.01 27.97
N ALA A 49 -42.84 16.29 27.85
CA ALA A 49 -42.51 16.89 26.54
C ALA A 49 -41.18 16.42 25.97
N ASN A 50 -40.34 15.74 26.77
CA ASN A 50 -39.03 15.25 26.35
C ASN A 50 -39.00 13.76 25.94
N ASP A 51 -40.07 13.00 26.19
CA ASP A 51 -40.05 11.56 25.97
C ASP A 51 -40.02 11.18 24.47
N GLU A 52 -40.71 11.95 23.62
CA GLU A 52 -40.70 11.71 22.18
C GLU A 52 -39.35 12.06 21.56
N GLU A 53 -38.74 13.18 22.02
CA GLU A 53 -37.41 13.57 21.54
C GLU A 53 -36.34 12.60 22.02
N TYR A 54 -36.41 12.17 23.29
CA TYR A 54 -35.53 11.17 23.85
C TYR A 54 -35.72 9.79 23.15
N ALA A 55 -36.94 9.36 22.91
CA ALA A 55 -37.24 8.12 22.19
C ALA A 55 -36.73 8.18 20.74
N SER A 56 -36.86 9.34 20.07
CA SER A 56 -36.36 9.53 18.72
C SER A 56 -34.82 9.56 18.67
N ALA A 57 -34.17 10.20 19.64
CA ALA A 57 -32.69 10.22 19.75
C ALA A 57 -32.16 8.83 20.09
N TYR A 58 -32.80 8.09 20.98
CA TYR A 58 -32.44 6.71 21.31
C TYR A 58 -32.62 5.77 20.12
N ALA A 59 -33.71 5.93 19.36
CA ALA A 59 -33.94 5.14 18.14
C ALA A 59 -32.86 5.40 17.07
N ARG A 60 -32.41 6.67 16.90
CA ARG A 60 -31.32 7.02 16.00
C ARG A 60 -30.00 6.44 16.48
N TYR A 61 -29.67 6.59 17.75
CA TYR A 61 -28.47 6.01 18.35
C TYR A 61 -28.44 4.46 18.19
N LYS A 62 -29.56 3.81 18.46
CA LYS A 62 -29.70 2.36 18.28
C LYS A 62 -29.54 1.94 16.82
N ALA A 63 -30.11 2.70 15.88
CA ALA A 63 -29.99 2.44 14.45
C ALA A 63 -28.55 2.64 13.97
N GLU A 64 -27.83 3.67 14.42
CA GLU A 64 -26.43 3.91 14.10
C GLU A 64 -25.53 2.82 14.69
N THR A 65 -25.76 2.44 15.96
CA THR A 65 -24.98 1.40 16.63
C THR A 65 -25.19 0.03 15.96
N THR A 66 -26.42 -0.29 15.58
CA THR A 66 -26.73 -1.50 14.84
C THR A 66 -26.06 -1.51 13.48
N LYS A 67 -26.13 -0.41 12.74
CA LYS A 67 -25.46 -0.26 11.45
C LYS A 67 -23.94 -0.39 11.57
N LYS A 68 -23.35 0.22 12.59
CA LYS A 68 -21.92 0.12 12.88
C LYS A 68 -21.50 -1.31 13.24
N SER A 69 -22.31 -2.02 14.05
CA SER A 69 -22.08 -3.41 14.40
C SER A 69 -22.22 -4.36 13.21
N GLU A 70 -23.19 -4.12 12.31
CA GLU A 70 -23.34 -4.89 11.07
C GLU A 70 -22.17 -4.69 10.12
N ILE A 71 -21.69 -3.45 9.96
CA ILE A 71 -20.51 -3.14 9.15
C ILE A 71 -19.28 -3.85 9.74
N ASN A 72 -19.10 -3.81 11.06
CA ASN A 72 -18.00 -4.49 11.73
C ASN A 72 -18.11 -6.02 11.61
N ARG A 73 -19.32 -6.58 11.69
CA ARG A 73 -19.56 -8.02 11.48
C ARG A 73 -19.23 -8.43 10.05
N MET A 74 -19.71 -7.69 9.04
CA MET A 74 -19.41 -7.97 7.64
C MET A 74 -17.91 -7.81 7.33
N ARG A 75 -17.26 -6.85 7.97
CA ARG A 75 -15.81 -6.68 7.89
C ARG A 75 -15.08 -7.88 8.49
N ASN A 76 -15.44 -8.29 9.69
CA ASN A 76 -14.84 -9.44 10.37
C ASN A 76 -15.07 -10.75 9.63
N GLU A 77 -16.24 -10.95 9.02
CA GLU A 77 -16.51 -12.13 8.19
C GLU A 77 -15.59 -12.18 6.96
N GLY A 78 -15.25 -11.01 6.36
CA GLY A 78 -14.25 -10.92 5.30
C GLY A 78 -12.82 -11.25 5.77
N PHE A 79 -12.48 -10.95 7.04
CA PHE A 79 -11.20 -11.32 7.64
C PHE A 79 -11.11 -12.78 8.07
N GLN A 80 -12.25 -13.46 8.26
CA GLN A 80 -12.27 -14.87 8.70
C GLN A 80 -12.00 -15.86 7.56
N ARG A 81 -12.06 -15.45 6.30
CA ARG A 81 -11.66 -16.32 5.19
C ARG A 81 -10.15 -16.52 5.24
N ALA A 82 -9.75 -17.79 5.38
CA ALA A 82 -8.33 -18.14 5.44
C ALA A 82 -7.55 -17.71 4.19
N VAL A 83 -8.24 -17.68 3.05
CA VAL A 83 -7.65 -17.37 1.74
C VAL A 83 -8.64 -16.53 0.92
N LEU A 84 -8.16 -15.45 0.34
CA LEU A 84 -8.87 -14.60 -0.61
C LEU A 84 -8.05 -14.48 -1.89
N LEU A 85 -8.70 -14.68 -3.02
CA LEU A 85 -8.11 -14.41 -4.34
C LEU A 85 -8.50 -13.01 -4.78
N GLY A 86 -7.64 -12.35 -5.56
CA GLY A 86 -7.94 -11.03 -6.09
C GLY A 86 -7.16 -10.71 -7.34
N ILE A 87 -7.50 -9.56 -7.90
CA ILE A 87 -6.80 -8.94 -9.02
C ILE A 87 -6.25 -7.59 -8.60
N ARG A 88 -5.11 -7.22 -9.16
CA ARG A 88 -4.42 -5.95 -8.93
C ARG A 88 -4.22 -5.23 -10.25
N ALA A 89 -4.50 -3.93 -10.27
CA ALA A 89 -4.03 -3.00 -11.29
C ALA A 89 -3.14 -1.95 -10.63
N GLN A 90 -2.05 -1.58 -11.27
CA GLN A 90 -1.10 -0.60 -10.72
C GLN A 90 -0.49 0.27 -11.80
N GLY A 91 -0.14 1.50 -11.40
CA GLY A 91 0.63 2.43 -12.21
C GLY A 91 1.52 3.28 -11.34
N GLY A 92 2.60 3.81 -11.89
CA GLY A 92 3.52 4.58 -11.08
C GLY A 92 4.73 5.11 -11.84
N ILE A 93 5.71 5.53 -11.07
CA ILE A 93 6.96 6.09 -11.57
C ILE A 93 8.12 5.20 -11.18
N ASN A 94 9.16 5.21 -12.00
CA ASN A 94 10.39 4.48 -11.77
C ASN A 94 11.60 5.37 -12.08
N THR A 95 12.74 4.99 -11.53
CA THR A 95 14.02 5.60 -11.82
C THR A 95 15.14 4.60 -11.52
N PHE A 96 16.32 4.89 -12.02
CA PHE A 96 17.54 4.23 -11.58
C PHE A 96 18.22 5.02 -10.48
N PHE A 97 18.87 4.33 -9.58
CA PHE A 97 19.77 4.91 -8.60
C PHE A 97 21.07 4.09 -8.53
N GLY A 98 22.13 4.70 -8.10
CA GLY A 98 23.45 4.10 -8.00
C GLY A 98 24.52 5.03 -8.52
N GLU A 99 25.68 4.48 -8.77
CA GLU A 99 26.82 5.23 -9.32
C GLU A 99 26.52 5.62 -10.76
N ASN A 100 26.72 6.90 -11.11
CA ASN A 100 26.46 7.47 -12.44
C ASN A 100 24.97 7.45 -12.87
N SER A 101 24.03 7.60 -11.93
CA SER A 101 22.60 7.68 -12.23
C SER A 101 22.12 9.07 -12.70
N ASP A 102 22.95 10.07 -12.74
CA ASP A 102 22.57 11.50 -12.93
C ASP A 102 21.86 11.79 -14.27
N GLY A 103 22.14 11.01 -15.30
CA GLY A 103 21.48 11.14 -16.61
C GLY A 103 20.11 10.47 -16.70
N TRP A 104 19.74 9.63 -15.73
CA TRP A 104 18.48 8.92 -15.76
C TRP A 104 17.35 9.79 -15.23
N LYS A 105 16.32 9.94 -16.04
CA LYS A 105 15.11 10.69 -15.69
C LYS A 105 14.07 9.78 -15.02
N ILE A 106 13.07 10.42 -14.44
CA ILE A 106 11.92 9.71 -13.92
C ILE A 106 11.13 9.12 -15.10
N GLY A 107 11.02 7.80 -15.10
CA GLY A 107 10.23 7.05 -16.05
C GLY A 107 8.84 6.71 -15.48
N TYR A 108 8.10 5.88 -16.21
CA TYR A 108 6.78 5.44 -15.79
C TYR A 108 6.64 3.93 -15.93
N GLN A 109 5.70 3.39 -15.17
CA GLN A 109 5.37 1.98 -15.23
C GLN A 109 3.89 1.75 -15.01
N GLY A 110 3.40 0.61 -15.51
CA GLY A 110 2.03 0.19 -15.30
C GLY A 110 1.85 -1.29 -15.57
N GLY A 111 0.86 -1.85 -14.93
CA GLY A 111 0.60 -3.28 -15.09
C GLY A 111 -0.50 -3.78 -14.17
N GLY A 112 -0.53 -5.09 -14.01
CA GLY A 112 -1.50 -5.74 -13.14
C GLY A 112 -1.28 -7.24 -13.06
N GLY A 113 -2.09 -7.91 -12.26
CA GLY A 113 -1.95 -9.32 -12.05
C GLY A 113 -2.92 -9.89 -11.03
N LEU A 114 -2.54 -11.05 -10.52
CA LEU A 114 -3.29 -11.79 -9.52
C LEU A 114 -2.65 -11.58 -8.15
N LEU A 115 -3.45 -11.56 -7.12
CA LEU A 115 -3.01 -11.57 -5.73
C LEU A 115 -3.75 -12.66 -4.94
N LEU A 116 -3.05 -13.22 -3.97
CA LEU A 116 -3.59 -14.18 -3.03
C LEU A 116 -3.35 -13.65 -1.62
N LYS A 117 -4.41 -13.34 -0.88
CA LYS A 117 -4.28 -12.93 0.52
C LYS A 117 -4.54 -14.15 1.41
N MET A 118 -3.54 -14.56 2.17
CA MET A 118 -3.62 -15.65 3.15
C MET A 118 -3.58 -15.05 4.54
N ASN A 119 -4.67 -15.19 5.29
CA ASN A 119 -4.74 -14.72 6.67
C ASN A 119 -4.14 -15.78 7.59
N PHE A 120 -3.22 -15.37 8.46
CA PHE A 120 -2.65 -16.26 9.47
C PHE A 120 -3.58 -16.42 10.68
N MET A 121 -3.26 -17.42 11.53
CA MET A 121 -3.91 -17.56 12.84
C MET A 121 -3.64 -16.36 13.76
N ILE A 122 -2.59 -15.59 13.48
CA ILE A 122 -2.28 -14.34 14.18
C ILE A 122 -3.24 -13.28 13.64
N LYS A 123 -4.02 -12.71 14.55
CA LYS A 123 -4.99 -11.66 14.21
C LYS A 123 -4.29 -10.54 13.44
N ASN A 124 -4.96 -10.07 12.38
CA ASN A 124 -4.55 -8.92 11.56
C ASN A 124 -3.31 -9.11 10.70
N LEU A 125 -2.65 -10.27 10.75
CA LEU A 125 -1.49 -10.57 9.93
C LEU A 125 -1.88 -11.42 8.72
N SER A 126 -1.42 -11.03 7.54
CA SER A 126 -1.63 -11.78 6.30
C SER A 126 -0.35 -11.83 5.46
N LEU A 127 -0.23 -12.89 4.66
CA LEU A 127 0.76 -13.01 3.60
C LEU A 127 0.05 -12.78 2.27
N VAL A 128 0.64 -11.94 1.43
CA VAL A 128 0.08 -11.56 0.14
C VAL A 128 1.12 -11.80 -0.95
N PRO A 129 1.23 -13.03 -1.47
CA PRO A 129 1.94 -13.26 -2.71
C PRO A 129 1.13 -12.75 -3.90
N GLU A 130 1.84 -12.17 -4.86
CA GLU A 130 1.27 -11.61 -6.07
C GLU A 130 2.01 -12.14 -7.30
N LEU A 131 1.33 -12.16 -8.44
CA LEU A 131 1.89 -12.46 -9.75
C LEU A 131 1.49 -11.32 -10.67
N THR A 132 2.41 -10.43 -11.01
CA THR A 132 2.11 -9.22 -11.77
C THR A 132 2.94 -9.13 -13.04
N PHE A 133 2.33 -8.59 -14.10
CA PHE A 133 2.97 -8.24 -15.35
C PHE A 133 3.04 -6.73 -15.43
N ASN A 134 4.23 -6.18 -15.58
CA ASN A 134 4.47 -4.75 -15.58
C ASN A 134 5.27 -4.33 -16.81
N TYR A 135 4.82 -3.28 -17.44
CA TYR A 135 5.61 -2.52 -18.41
C TYR A 135 6.32 -1.40 -17.70
N ARG A 136 7.61 -1.22 -17.97
CA ARG A 136 8.45 -0.16 -17.41
C ARG A 136 9.17 0.56 -18.52
N HIS A 137 9.12 1.89 -18.49
CA HIS A 137 9.82 2.78 -19.41
C HIS A 137 10.83 3.61 -18.64
N TYR A 138 12.06 3.65 -19.13
CA TYR A 138 13.16 4.44 -18.57
C TYR A 138 13.71 5.36 -19.65
N THR A 139 14.08 6.60 -19.28
CA THR A 139 14.66 7.59 -20.17
C THR A 139 15.98 8.09 -19.60
N TYR A 140 16.95 8.19 -20.45
CA TYR A 140 18.27 8.75 -20.15
C TYR A 140 18.51 9.97 -21.04
N GLU A 141 19.06 11.02 -20.49
CA GLU A 141 19.46 12.23 -21.23
C GLU A 141 20.70 12.81 -20.58
N GLN A 142 21.73 12.99 -21.36
CA GLN A 142 22.98 13.60 -20.93
C GLN A 142 23.44 14.62 -21.96
N ASP A 143 23.47 15.88 -21.55
CA ASP A 143 24.00 16.96 -22.34
C ASP A 143 25.52 17.00 -22.25
N MET A 144 26.19 16.93 -23.40
CA MET A 144 27.59 17.17 -23.58
C MET A 144 27.73 18.50 -24.35
N ASP A 145 28.78 19.26 -24.14
CA ASP A 145 28.97 20.59 -24.75
C ASP A 145 28.73 20.63 -26.27
N ALA A 146 28.90 19.52 -26.96
CA ALA A 146 28.81 19.45 -28.42
C ALA A 146 27.61 18.60 -28.92
N TYR A 147 27.00 17.76 -28.08
CA TYR A 147 25.90 16.86 -28.46
C TYR A 147 25.15 16.34 -27.24
N THR A 148 23.90 15.93 -27.44
CA THR A 148 23.09 15.32 -26.42
C THR A 148 22.99 13.81 -26.69
N ASN A 149 23.27 12.98 -25.68
CA ASN A 149 23.03 11.56 -25.69
C ASN A 149 21.64 11.29 -25.09
N GLU A 150 20.80 10.63 -25.84
CA GLU A 150 19.48 10.20 -25.39
C GLU A 150 19.38 8.68 -25.45
N ALA A 151 18.83 8.06 -24.44
CA ALA A 151 18.47 6.65 -24.49
C ALA A 151 17.11 6.40 -23.87
N SER A 152 16.42 5.38 -24.38
CA SER A 152 15.22 4.87 -23.77
C SER A 152 15.29 3.35 -23.63
N ILE A 153 14.73 2.85 -22.55
CA ILE A 153 14.66 1.41 -22.26
C ILE A 153 13.21 1.06 -21.92
N ASP A 154 12.67 0.11 -22.66
CA ASP A 154 11.35 -0.46 -22.45
C ASP A 154 11.49 -1.91 -21.98
N LEU A 155 10.87 -2.25 -20.86
CA LEU A 155 10.93 -3.56 -20.26
C LEU A 155 9.54 -4.11 -19.96
N PHE A 156 9.35 -5.38 -20.30
CA PHE A 156 8.23 -6.19 -19.81
C PHE A 156 8.75 -7.11 -18.72
N MET A 157 8.22 -6.91 -17.51
CA MET A 157 8.63 -7.62 -16.31
C MET A 157 7.50 -8.51 -15.79
N PHE A 158 7.84 -9.71 -15.39
CA PHE A 158 7.02 -10.57 -14.57
C PHE A 158 7.52 -10.46 -13.12
N GLU A 159 6.67 -10.05 -12.21
CA GLU A 159 7.07 -9.81 -10.83
C GLU A 159 6.29 -10.69 -9.87
N ILE A 160 6.98 -11.12 -8.83
CA ILE A 160 6.45 -11.96 -7.75
C ILE A 160 6.72 -11.25 -6.42
N PRO A 161 5.92 -10.25 -6.05
CA PRO A 161 5.96 -9.66 -4.71
C PRO A 161 5.42 -10.67 -3.69
N ILE A 162 6.09 -10.77 -2.54
CA ILE A 162 5.65 -11.55 -1.39
C ILE A 162 5.64 -10.59 -0.19
N ILE A 163 4.45 -10.15 0.20
CA ILE A 163 4.26 -9.08 1.18
C ILE A 163 3.64 -9.65 2.46
N PHE A 164 4.28 -9.42 3.59
CA PHE A 164 3.66 -9.56 4.91
C PHE A 164 2.92 -8.28 5.22
N ARG A 165 1.61 -8.39 5.47
CA ARG A 165 0.73 -7.25 5.64
C ARG A 165 0.06 -7.31 7.00
N TYR A 166 0.14 -6.22 7.75
CA TYR A 166 -0.58 -6.02 9.00
C TYR A 166 -1.71 -5.02 8.80
N THR A 167 -2.93 -5.40 9.17
CA THR A 167 -4.14 -4.57 9.00
C THR A 167 -4.59 -4.02 10.35
N PHE A 168 -4.75 -2.71 10.45
CA PHE A 168 -5.30 -2.03 11.62
C PHE A 168 -6.83 -2.03 11.52
N GLU A 169 -7.50 -2.90 12.23
CA GLU A 169 -8.96 -3.14 12.10
C GLU A 169 -9.80 -1.87 12.33
N ASP A 170 -9.38 -1.03 13.28
CA ASP A 170 -10.15 0.15 13.67
C ASP A 170 -10.10 1.27 12.62
N TYR A 171 -9.10 1.23 11.73
CA TYR A 171 -8.82 2.32 10.79
C TYR A 171 -8.92 1.92 9.31
N ASP A 172 -9.27 0.67 8.99
CA ASP A 172 -9.28 0.14 7.62
C ASP A 172 -7.95 0.32 6.85
N PHE A 173 -6.87 0.52 7.59
CA PHE A 173 -5.55 0.83 7.10
C PHE A 173 -4.64 -0.40 7.24
N TYR A 174 -3.71 -0.58 6.32
CA TYR A 174 -2.70 -1.61 6.44
C TYR A 174 -1.32 -1.12 6.05
N VAL A 175 -0.31 -1.77 6.60
CA VAL A 175 1.08 -1.63 6.21
C VAL A 175 1.61 -2.99 5.81
N GLY A 176 2.51 -3.02 4.84
CA GLY A 176 3.13 -4.24 4.36
C GLY A 176 4.62 -4.08 4.15
N LEU A 177 5.34 -5.16 4.40
CA LEU A 177 6.77 -5.28 4.16
C LEU A 177 7.05 -6.63 3.50
N GLY A 178 7.92 -6.65 2.50
CA GLY A 178 8.21 -7.89 1.81
C GLY A 178 9.36 -7.81 0.84
N ILE A 179 9.45 -8.83 0.02
CA ILE A 179 10.42 -8.93 -1.06
C ILE A 179 9.71 -8.88 -2.41
N ASN A 180 10.38 -8.33 -3.40
CA ASN A 180 9.94 -8.36 -4.78
C ASN A 180 11.00 -9.05 -5.63
N MET A 181 10.58 -10.03 -6.43
CA MET A 181 11.40 -10.69 -7.42
C MET A 181 10.86 -10.38 -8.79
N GLY A 182 11.68 -9.83 -9.67
CA GLY A 182 11.32 -9.48 -11.04
C GLY A 182 12.10 -10.30 -12.04
N LEU A 183 11.41 -10.82 -13.06
CA LEU A 183 11.98 -11.54 -14.19
C LEU A 183 11.69 -10.73 -15.46
N LYS A 184 12.73 -10.39 -16.21
CA LYS A 184 12.57 -9.77 -17.52
C LYS A 184 12.05 -10.78 -18.53
N LEU A 185 10.88 -10.51 -19.09
CA LEU A 185 10.30 -11.28 -20.18
C LEU A 185 10.80 -10.81 -21.54
N ASN A 186 10.81 -9.50 -21.73
CA ASN A 186 11.23 -8.86 -22.96
C ASN A 186 11.73 -7.45 -22.67
N GLY A 187 12.47 -6.88 -23.62
CA GLY A 187 12.91 -5.49 -23.53
C GLY A 187 13.51 -5.00 -24.85
N SER A 188 13.40 -3.70 -25.05
CA SER A 188 14.02 -2.98 -26.16
C SER A 188 14.74 -1.75 -25.64
N SER A 189 15.80 -1.34 -26.29
CA SER A 189 16.46 -0.07 -26.05
C SER A 189 16.74 0.67 -27.34
N GLU A 190 16.59 1.96 -27.26
CA GLU A 190 16.93 2.88 -28.33
C GLU A 190 17.98 3.84 -27.80
N PHE A 191 19.06 4.02 -28.56
CA PHE A 191 20.11 4.96 -28.25
C PHE A 191 20.30 5.95 -29.40
N LYS A 192 20.29 7.24 -29.11
CA LYS A 192 20.52 8.31 -30.06
C LYS A 192 21.74 9.10 -29.66
N THR A 193 22.65 9.28 -30.59
CA THR A 193 23.84 10.13 -30.47
C THR A 193 23.98 10.96 -31.75
N SER A 194 24.91 11.91 -31.76
CA SER A 194 25.22 12.70 -32.96
C SER A 194 25.55 11.89 -34.22
N GLY A 195 25.94 10.62 -34.06
CA GLY A 195 26.20 9.67 -35.16
C GLY A 195 24.98 8.93 -35.72
N GLY A 196 23.77 9.17 -35.18
CA GLY A 196 22.54 8.53 -35.60
C GLY A 196 21.86 7.68 -34.54
N LYS A 197 20.72 7.10 -34.91
CA LYS A 197 19.92 6.23 -34.04
C LYS A 197 20.43 4.77 -34.16
N ARG A 198 20.57 4.11 -33.03
CA ARG A 198 20.85 2.68 -32.94
C ARG A 198 19.76 2.00 -32.11
N ASP A 199 19.20 0.93 -32.66
CA ASP A 199 18.31 0.04 -31.91
C ASP A 199 19.17 -1.11 -31.39
N ASN A 200 19.29 -1.21 -30.09
CA ASN A 200 20.07 -2.27 -29.44
C ASN A 200 19.17 -3.20 -28.67
N THR A 201 19.51 -4.47 -28.68
CA THR A 201 18.89 -5.41 -27.73
C THR A 201 19.37 -5.04 -26.33
N VAL A 202 18.45 -4.83 -25.42
CA VAL A 202 18.76 -4.39 -24.05
C VAL A 202 19.62 -5.39 -23.33
N ALA A 203 20.86 -5.02 -23.08
CA ALA A 203 21.75 -5.79 -22.21
C ALA A 203 21.43 -5.47 -20.74
N THR A 204 20.25 -5.89 -20.27
CA THR A 204 19.86 -5.82 -18.87
C THR A 204 19.89 -7.17 -18.22
N SER A 205 20.06 -7.21 -16.90
CA SER A 205 19.91 -8.43 -16.12
C SER A 205 18.55 -9.07 -16.39
N GLY A 206 18.51 -10.40 -16.44
CA GLY A 206 17.27 -11.17 -16.60
C GLY A 206 16.42 -11.21 -15.34
N MET A 207 17.01 -10.87 -14.18
CA MET A 207 16.34 -10.96 -12.88
C MET A 207 16.77 -9.80 -11.99
N GLU A 208 15.83 -9.30 -11.20
CA GLU A 208 16.07 -8.36 -10.13
C GLU A 208 15.39 -8.81 -8.83
N VAL A 209 15.99 -8.45 -7.70
CA VAL A 209 15.46 -8.72 -6.36
C VAL A 209 15.52 -7.44 -5.55
N GLY A 210 14.45 -7.14 -4.82
CA GLY A 210 14.33 -5.93 -4.02
C GLY A 210 13.50 -6.11 -2.77
N GLY A 211 13.52 -5.11 -1.92
CA GLY A 211 12.59 -4.92 -0.82
C GLY A 211 11.37 -4.15 -1.28
N ALA A 212 10.22 -4.48 -0.74
CA ALA A 212 8.96 -3.80 -0.99
C ALA A 212 8.32 -3.35 0.33
N PHE A 213 7.81 -2.13 0.34
CA PHE A 213 7.02 -1.58 1.42
C PHE A 213 5.71 -1.05 0.86
N ASP A 214 4.57 -1.42 1.43
CA ASP A 214 3.28 -0.89 1.02
C ASP A 214 2.49 -0.31 2.20
N ILE A 215 1.70 0.70 1.87
CA ILE A 215 0.72 1.31 2.75
C ILE A 215 -0.58 1.38 1.97
N GLY A 216 -1.66 0.92 2.58
CA GLY A 216 -2.94 0.92 1.88
C GLY A 216 -4.13 1.10 2.79
N TYR A 217 -5.25 1.35 2.14
CA TYR A 217 -6.53 1.60 2.76
C TYR A 217 -7.62 0.74 2.13
N MET A 218 -8.45 0.11 2.94
CA MET A 218 -9.58 -0.70 2.50
C MET A 218 -10.81 0.19 2.30
N LEU A 219 -11.14 0.49 1.04
CA LEU A 219 -12.35 1.25 0.69
C LEU A 219 -13.62 0.46 1.00
N THR A 220 -13.56 -0.82 0.75
CA THR A 220 -14.62 -1.80 1.06
C THR A 220 -13.98 -3.12 1.44
N ARG A 221 -14.76 -4.11 1.87
CA ARG A 221 -14.24 -5.46 2.10
C ARG A 221 -13.63 -6.13 0.85
N TRP A 222 -13.97 -5.63 -0.35
CA TRP A 222 -13.55 -6.19 -1.63
C TRP A 222 -12.52 -5.31 -2.37
N VAL A 223 -12.43 -4.05 -2.01
CA VAL A 223 -11.62 -3.06 -2.74
C VAL A 223 -10.68 -2.36 -1.79
N SER A 224 -9.40 -2.36 -2.13
CA SER A 224 -8.39 -1.56 -1.44
C SER A 224 -7.53 -0.79 -2.42
N VAL A 225 -6.94 0.30 -1.94
CA VAL A 225 -5.94 1.09 -2.65
C VAL A 225 -4.66 1.10 -1.83
N ASP A 226 -3.52 1.10 -2.51
CA ASP A 226 -2.22 1.19 -1.83
C ASP A 226 -1.20 2.00 -2.63
N ILE A 227 -0.22 2.49 -1.89
CA ILE A 227 1.02 3.02 -2.43
C ILE A 227 2.10 2.02 -2.04
N ARG A 228 2.86 1.55 -3.03
CA ARG A 228 3.98 0.64 -2.83
C ARG A 228 5.27 1.28 -3.30
N VAL A 229 6.29 1.17 -2.48
CA VAL A 229 7.67 1.56 -2.80
C VAL A 229 8.50 0.29 -2.89
N VAL A 230 9.25 0.16 -3.96
CA VAL A 230 10.17 -0.96 -4.16
C VAL A 230 11.57 -0.44 -4.46
N GLN A 231 12.54 -0.97 -3.75
CA GLN A 231 13.94 -0.74 -3.98
C GLN A 231 14.63 -2.05 -4.32
N CYS A 232 15.15 -2.18 -5.54
CA CYS A 232 15.92 -3.33 -5.95
C CYS A 232 17.36 -3.23 -5.45
N PHE A 233 17.91 -4.36 -5.02
CA PHE A 233 19.28 -4.48 -4.52
C PHE A 233 20.23 -5.06 -5.58
N THR A 234 19.66 -5.70 -6.60
CA THR A 234 20.40 -6.22 -7.74
C THR A 234 20.39 -5.21 -8.87
N SER A 235 21.53 -5.04 -9.52
CA SER A 235 21.63 -4.15 -10.67
C SER A 235 20.87 -4.70 -11.88
N LEU A 236 19.98 -3.88 -12.41
CA LEU A 236 19.32 -4.16 -13.68
C LEU A 236 20.23 -3.83 -14.86
N LEU A 237 20.95 -2.71 -14.80
CA LEU A 237 22.01 -2.35 -15.71
C LEU A 237 23.35 -2.61 -15.04
N ASN A 238 24.20 -3.35 -15.71
CA ASN A 238 25.52 -3.72 -15.19
C ASN A 238 26.54 -3.58 -16.32
N LYS A 239 27.68 -2.99 -16.02
CA LYS A 239 28.80 -2.75 -16.95
C LYS A 239 29.27 -3.99 -17.71
N THR A 240 29.10 -5.17 -17.14
CA THR A 240 29.45 -6.43 -17.82
C THR A 240 28.44 -6.86 -18.89
N LEU A 241 27.23 -6.31 -18.87
CA LEU A 241 26.15 -6.65 -19.78
C LEU A 241 25.96 -5.62 -20.90
N VAL A 242 26.48 -4.40 -20.72
CA VAL A 242 26.27 -3.28 -21.64
C VAL A 242 27.57 -3.00 -22.40
N ALA A 243 27.53 -3.06 -23.72
CA ALA A 243 28.68 -2.86 -24.59
C ALA A 243 28.90 -1.38 -24.99
N GLU A 244 28.01 -0.49 -24.59
CA GLU A 244 28.01 0.94 -24.96
C GLU A 244 28.75 1.78 -23.93
N GLU A 245 29.68 2.63 -24.34
CA GLU A 245 30.51 3.44 -23.43
C GLU A 245 29.72 4.32 -22.45
N ALA A 246 28.56 4.81 -22.84
CA ALA A 246 27.70 5.64 -21.98
C ALA A 246 27.19 4.94 -20.72
N PHE A 247 27.21 3.61 -20.69
CA PHE A 247 26.71 2.81 -19.57
C PHE A 247 27.80 1.99 -18.89
N TYR A 248 29.04 2.09 -19.33
CA TYR A 248 30.15 1.22 -18.96
C TYR A 248 30.48 1.16 -17.48
N ASP A 249 30.32 2.26 -16.77
CA ASP A 249 30.73 2.34 -15.37
C ASP A 249 29.54 2.35 -14.40
N SER A 250 28.33 2.10 -14.91
CA SER A 250 27.13 2.17 -14.07
C SER A 250 26.70 0.81 -13.58
N SER A 251 26.55 0.71 -12.27
CA SER A 251 25.82 -0.37 -11.59
C SER A 251 24.53 0.25 -11.06
N LEU A 252 23.44 0.12 -11.84
CA LEU A 252 22.20 0.82 -11.59
C LEU A 252 21.13 -0.14 -11.10
N ASN A 253 20.60 0.20 -9.93
CA ASN A 253 19.48 -0.49 -9.30
C ASN A 253 18.20 0.26 -9.57
N THR A 254 17.09 -0.46 -9.64
CA THR A 254 15.78 0.13 -9.86
C THR A 254 15.16 0.59 -8.54
N PHE A 255 14.57 1.77 -8.56
CA PHE A 255 13.68 2.28 -7.53
C PHE A 255 12.36 2.68 -8.18
N TYR A 256 11.25 2.26 -7.60
CA TYR A 256 9.95 2.66 -8.11
C TYR A 256 8.87 2.77 -7.05
N THR A 257 7.86 3.58 -7.38
CA THR A 257 6.67 3.77 -6.56
C THR A 257 5.43 3.53 -7.41
N THR A 258 4.50 2.74 -6.92
CA THR A 258 3.22 2.46 -7.60
C THR A 258 2.03 2.79 -6.73
N LEU A 259 0.98 3.30 -7.36
CA LEU A 259 -0.38 3.33 -6.83
C LEU A 259 -1.10 2.10 -7.35
N GLY A 260 -1.65 1.30 -6.45
CA GLY A 260 -2.36 0.06 -6.76
C GLY A 260 -3.83 0.12 -6.35
N ILE A 261 -4.66 -0.56 -7.12
CA ILE A 261 -6.06 -0.86 -6.78
C ILE A 261 -6.20 -2.38 -6.77
N ASN A 262 -6.72 -2.93 -5.68
CA ASN A 262 -6.91 -4.36 -5.51
C ASN A 262 -8.39 -4.68 -5.37
N PHE A 263 -8.83 -5.69 -6.09
CA PHE A 263 -10.18 -6.26 -5.98
C PHE A 263 -10.03 -7.69 -5.48
N MET A 264 -10.61 -7.99 -4.31
CA MET A 264 -10.58 -9.31 -3.65
C MET A 264 -11.96 -9.95 -3.68
N PHE A 265 -12.03 -11.28 -3.79
CA PHE A 265 -13.28 -12.05 -3.87
C PHE A 265 -13.16 -13.47 -3.29
#